data_1f71c38252c0981087d2e21bb39506b8
#
_entry.id   1f71c38252c0981087d2e21bb39506b8
#
_cell.length_a   1.000
_cell.length_b   1.000
_cell.length_c   1.000
_cell.angle_alpha   90.00
_cell.angle_beta   90.00
_cell.angle_gamma   90.00
#
_symmetry.space_group_name_H-M   'P 1'
#
loop_
_entity.id
_entity.type
_entity.pdbx_description
1 polymer ?
#
loop_
_entity_poly.entity_id
_entity_poly.type
_entity_poly.pdbx_seq_one_letter_code
_entity_poly.pdbx_strand_id
1 'polypeptide(L)'
;MRHNKSGRKLSRKTAHRKALMSNLASALITHKKIKTTDAKAKELRRFIEPLVTYAKKGDLHSRRQVLKKINHKEIVRELFDNIGPKLS
;
A
#
# COMPACT_ATOMS: atom_id res chain seq x y z
N MET A 1 -21.43 -22.89 13.31
CA MET A 1 -20.61 -22.32 14.39
C MET A 1 -20.17 -20.93 14.07
N ARG A 2 -20.34 -20.05 15.02
CA ARG A 2 -20.03 -18.63 14.83
C ARG A 2 -18.58 -18.37 14.50
N HIS A 3 -17.66 -19.07 15.12
CA HIS A 3 -16.23 -18.86 14.89
C HIS A 3 -15.81 -19.05 13.45
N ASN A 4 -16.31 -20.12 12.82
CA ASN A 4 -15.96 -20.39 11.42
C ASN A 4 -16.56 -19.34 10.49
N LYS A 5 -17.79 -18.93 10.73
CA LYS A 5 -18.43 -17.89 9.94
C LYS A 5 -17.74 -16.54 10.13
N SER A 6 -17.40 -16.20 11.37
CA SER A 6 -16.67 -14.97 11.68
C SER A 6 -15.29 -14.95 11.03
N GLY A 7 -14.58 -16.08 11.07
CA GLY A 7 -13.29 -16.21 10.44
C GLY A 7 -13.33 -15.98 8.94
N ARG A 8 -14.31 -16.58 8.27
CA ARG A 8 -14.50 -16.40 6.83
C ARG A 8 -14.83 -14.95 6.47
N LYS A 9 -15.71 -14.32 7.23
CA LYS A 9 -16.07 -12.91 7.01
C LYS A 9 -14.87 -12.01 7.23
N LEU A 10 -14.08 -12.28 8.28
CA LEU A 10 -12.88 -11.51 8.57
C LEU A 10 -11.85 -11.67 7.47
N SER A 11 -11.67 -12.87 6.93
CA SER A 11 -10.75 -13.10 5.82
C SER A 11 -11.15 -12.32 4.58
N ARG A 12 -12.43 -12.33 4.23
CA ARG A 12 -12.95 -11.57 3.08
C ARG A 12 -12.78 -10.08 3.30
N LYS A 13 -13.13 -9.58 4.50
CA LYS A 13 -12.98 -8.17 4.83
C LYS A 13 -11.52 -7.76 4.79
N THR A 14 -10.63 -8.61 5.28
CA THR A 14 -9.20 -8.35 5.27
C THR A 14 -8.65 -8.26 3.85
N ALA A 15 -9.02 -9.21 2.99
CA ALA A 15 -8.61 -9.20 1.59
C ALA A 15 -9.15 -7.97 0.86
N HIS A 16 -10.41 -7.64 1.10
CA HIS A 16 -11.05 -6.47 0.50
C HIS A 16 -10.37 -5.18 0.96
N ARG A 17 -10.05 -5.10 2.25
CA ARG A 17 -9.37 -3.95 2.83
C ARG A 17 -7.97 -3.78 2.26
N LYS A 18 -7.23 -4.87 2.10
CA LYS A 18 -5.90 -4.83 1.48
C LYS A 18 -5.98 -4.33 0.04
N ALA A 19 -6.96 -4.80 -0.73
CA ALA A 19 -7.17 -4.34 -2.10
C ALA A 19 -7.49 -2.85 -2.13
N LEU A 20 -8.35 -2.39 -1.23
CA LEU A 20 -8.69 -0.97 -1.13
C LEU A 20 -7.44 -0.13 -0.80
N MET A 21 -6.65 -0.55 0.17
CA MET A 21 -5.44 0.18 0.56
C MET A 21 -4.42 0.19 -0.58
N SER A 22 -4.24 -0.92 -1.28
CA SER A 22 -3.37 -0.99 -2.44
C SER A 22 -3.81 -0.01 -3.53
N ASN A 23 -5.10 0.06 -3.81
CA ASN A 23 -5.65 0.97 -4.80
C ASN A 23 -5.49 2.43 -4.39
N LEU A 24 -5.74 2.75 -3.12
CA LEU A 24 -5.57 4.11 -2.60
C LEU A 24 -4.09 4.53 -2.63
N ALA A 25 -3.20 3.63 -2.25
CA ALA A 25 -1.77 3.89 -2.30
C ALA A 25 -1.30 4.12 -3.74
N SER A 26 -1.78 3.31 -4.67
CA SER A 26 -1.46 3.47 -6.09
C SER A 26 -1.93 4.82 -6.62
N ALA A 27 -3.13 5.23 -6.26
CA ALA A 27 -3.66 6.53 -6.66
C ALA A 27 -2.84 7.66 -6.06
N LEU A 28 -2.46 7.54 -4.79
CA LEU A 28 -1.63 8.56 -4.13
C LEU A 28 -0.27 8.69 -4.79
N ILE A 29 0.38 7.59 -5.11
CA ILE A 29 1.68 7.59 -5.78
C ILE A 29 1.56 8.22 -7.17
N THR A 30 0.51 7.89 -7.90
CA THR A 30 0.30 8.37 -9.26
C THR A 30 -0.04 9.86 -9.29
N HIS A 31 -0.99 10.28 -8.46
CA HIS A 31 -1.51 11.64 -8.48
C HIS A 31 -0.88 12.58 -7.46
N LYS A 32 -0.09 12.04 -6.54
CA LYS A 32 0.58 12.77 -5.44
C LYS A 32 -0.37 13.33 -4.40
N LYS A 33 -1.67 13.24 -4.62
CA LYS A 33 -2.70 13.76 -3.73
C LYS A 33 -4.02 13.07 -4.00
N ILE A 34 -4.72 12.70 -2.95
CA ILE A 34 -6.07 12.11 -3.07
C ILE A 34 -6.97 12.67 -1.99
N LYS A 35 -8.28 12.59 -2.23
CA LYS A 35 -9.30 12.91 -1.22
C LYS A 35 -9.92 11.61 -0.75
N THR A 36 -10.04 11.46 0.56
CA THR A 36 -10.65 10.28 1.17
C THR A 36 -11.14 10.62 2.57
N THR A 37 -11.80 9.69 3.22
CA THR A 37 -12.28 9.90 4.60
C THR A 37 -11.11 9.89 5.58
N ASP A 38 -11.28 10.53 6.74
CA ASP A 38 -10.25 10.55 7.78
C ASP A 38 -9.84 9.15 8.22
N ALA A 39 -10.81 8.25 8.37
CA ALA A 39 -10.54 6.87 8.77
C ALA A 39 -9.68 6.15 7.74
N LYS A 40 -10.02 6.29 6.45
CA LYS A 40 -9.26 5.67 5.38
C LYS A 40 -7.87 6.30 5.24
N ALA A 41 -7.77 7.61 5.45
CA ALA A 41 -6.48 8.30 5.39
C ALA A 41 -5.53 7.79 6.47
N LYS A 42 -6.02 7.61 7.70
CA LYS A 42 -5.21 7.07 8.80
C LYS A 42 -4.76 5.64 8.52
N GLU A 43 -5.65 4.83 7.99
CA GLU A 43 -5.34 3.45 7.63
C GLU A 43 -4.35 3.38 6.47
N LEU A 44 -4.53 4.24 5.46
CA LEU A 44 -3.63 4.34 4.32
C LEU A 44 -2.22 4.74 4.78
N ARG A 45 -2.11 5.67 5.71
CA ARG A 45 -0.83 6.08 6.26
C ARG A 45 -0.05 4.90 6.83
N ARG A 46 -0.72 4.06 7.61
CA ARG A 46 -0.10 2.84 8.17
C ARG A 46 0.33 1.87 7.09
N PHE A 47 -0.42 1.80 6.01
CA PHE A 47 -0.10 0.94 4.88
C PHE A 47 1.10 1.45 4.09
N ILE A 48 1.17 2.77 3.86
CA ILE A 48 2.14 3.36 2.96
C ILE A 48 3.50 3.66 3.63
N GLU A 49 3.53 3.89 4.93
CA GLU A 49 4.80 4.20 5.63
C GLU A 49 5.87 3.13 5.44
N PRO A 50 5.60 1.82 5.58
CA PRO A 50 6.60 0.80 5.30
C PRO A 50 7.06 0.83 3.83
N LEU A 51 6.16 1.14 2.91
CA LEU A 51 6.50 1.19 1.48
C LEU A 51 7.47 2.34 1.20
N VAL A 52 7.26 3.48 1.83
CA VAL A 52 8.16 4.63 1.73
C VAL A 52 9.53 4.28 2.30
N THR A 53 9.56 3.58 3.42
CA THR A 53 10.82 3.13 4.02
C THR A 53 11.60 2.23 3.06
N TYR A 54 10.94 1.29 2.41
CA TYR A 54 11.56 0.44 1.40
C TYR A 54 12.04 1.26 0.20
N ALA A 55 11.26 2.25 -0.22
CA ALA A 55 11.63 3.10 -1.35
C ALA A 55 12.89 3.92 -1.05
N LYS A 56 13.03 4.39 0.18
CA LYS A 56 14.23 5.10 0.61
C LYS A 56 15.47 4.21 0.58
N LYS A 57 15.33 2.94 0.95
CA LYS A 57 16.43 1.98 0.85
C LYS A 57 16.81 1.73 -0.60
N GLY A 58 15.82 1.61 -1.46
CA GLY A 58 16.02 1.52 -2.91
C GLY A 58 16.63 0.24 -3.44
N ASP A 59 16.87 -0.77 -2.61
CA ASP A 59 17.49 -2.02 -3.07
C ASP A 59 16.47 -2.97 -3.69
N LEU A 60 16.97 -4.02 -4.34
CA LEU A 60 16.13 -5.00 -5.03
C LEU A 60 15.19 -5.74 -4.07
N HIS A 61 15.69 -6.09 -2.89
CA HIS A 61 14.87 -6.76 -1.88
C HIS A 61 13.68 -5.89 -1.46
N SER A 62 13.94 -4.61 -1.20
CA SER A 62 12.89 -3.65 -0.83
C SER A 62 11.86 -3.50 -1.95
N ARG A 63 12.32 -3.40 -3.20
CA ARG A 63 11.43 -3.30 -4.37
C ARG A 63 10.51 -4.50 -4.48
N ARG A 64 11.03 -5.70 -4.23
CA ARG A 64 10.24 -6.93 -4.24
C ARG A 64 9.19 -6.95 -3.13
N GLN A 65 9.52 -6.41 -1.95
CA GLN A 65 8.56 -6.32 -0.85
C GLN A 65 7.40 -5.39 -1.20
N VAL A 66 7.69 -4.26 -1.85
CA VAL A 66 6.64 -3.33 -2.27
C VAL A 66 5.76 -3.95 -3.36
N LEU A 67 6.35 -4.69 -4.30
CA LEU A 67 5.58 -5.37 -5.34
C LEU A 67 4.57 -6.37 -4.79
N LYS A 68 4.84 -6.97 -3.64
CA LYS A 68 3.88 -7.86 -2.98
C LYS A 68 2.64 -7.11 -2.47
N LYS A 69 2.78 -5.83 -2.16
CA LYS A 69 1.69 -4.99 -1.65
C LYS A 69 0.98 -4.23 -2.76
N ILE A 70 1.73 -3.74 -3.73
CA ILE A 70 1.21 -3.00 -4.90
C ILE A 70 1.68 -3.74 -6.14
N ASN A 71 0.79 -4.53 -6.72
CA ASN A 71 1.13 -5.38 -7.86
C ASN A 71 1.04 -4.62 -9.18
N HIS A 72 1.74 -3.48 -9.28
CA HIS A 72 1.83 -2.66 -10.48
C HIS A 72 3.27 -2.17 -10.64
N LYS A 73 3.98 -2.74 -11.58
CA LYS A 73 5.40 -2.43 -11.80
C LYS A 73 5.66 -0.96 -12.07
N GLU A 74 4.78 -0.30 -12.81
CA GLU A 74 4.95 1.11 -13.15
C GLU A 74 4.84 2.00 -11.93
N ILE A 75 3.91 1.69 -11.03
CA ILE A 75 3.71 2.45 -9.79
C ILE A 75 4.90 2.24 -8.85
N VAL A 76 5.38 1.01 -8.74
CA VAL A 76 6.56 0.70 -7.93
C VAL A 76 7.78 1.42 -8.48
N ARG A 77 7.94 1.46 -9.80
CA ARG A 77 9.03 2.20 -10.45
C ARG A 77 8.96 3.67 -10.10
N GLU A 78 7.79 4.29 -10.18
CA GLU A 78 7.59 5.69 -9.81
C GLU A 78 7.99 5.94 -8.36
N LEU A 79 7.56 5.05 -7.46
CA LEU A 79 7.88 5.17 -6.03
C LEU A 79 9.39 5.10 -5.79
N PHE A 80 10.08 4.15 -6.41
CA PHE A 80 11.52 3.94 -6.17
C PHE A 80 12.40 4.91 -6.92
N ASP A 81 12.04 5.28 -8.14
CA ASP A 81 12.91 6.12 -8.98
C ASP A 81 12.72 7.61 -8.74
N ASN A 82 11.48 8.03 -8.47
CA ASN A 82 11.15 9.46 -8.39
C ASN A 82 10.77 9.95 -7.00
N ILE A 83 10.11 9.14 -6.21
CA ILE A 83 9.60 9.56 -4.89
C ILE A 83 10.59 9.25 -3.79
N GLY A 84 11.06 8.01 -3.71
CA GLY A 84 11.97 7.57 -2.65
C GLY A 84 13.22 8.42 -2.52
N PRO A 85 13.95 8.69 -3.61
CA PRO A 85 15.16 9.51 -3.54
C PRO A 85 14.94 10.91 -3.01
N LYS A 86 13.77 11.50 -3.27
CA LYS A 86 13.44 12.85 -2.79
C LYS A 86 13.13 12.90 -1.30
N LEU A 87 12.76 11.75 -0.71
CA LEU A 87 12.39 11.67 0.69
C LEU A 87 13.55 11.30 1.60
N SER A 88 14.63 10.85 1.02
CA SER A 88 15.82 10.44 1.80
C SER A 88 16.66 11.60 2.30
#